data_3bc1d0584ba6726a473e2418cf13ab13
#
_entry.id   3bc1d0584ba6726a473e2418cf13ab13
#
_cell.length_a   1.000
_cell.length_b   1.000
_cell.length_c   1.000
_cell.angle_alpha   90.00
_cell.angle_beta   90.00
_cell.angle_gamma   90.00
#
_symmetry.space_group_name_H-M   'P 1'
#
loop_
_entity.id
_entity.type
_entity.pdbx_description
1 polymer ?
#
loop_
_entity_poly.entity_id
_entity_poly.type
_entity_poly.pdbx_seq_one_letter_code
_entity_poly.pdbx_strand_id
1 'polypeptide(L)'
;MRNFSALLGICLTAVVFLSCSKSTEQVTELRHFPIDNMEGIITQSNVEIDSTMSSDGQGSLRISVEESTTVRLFELGDIDIEKARLVYQAHLRTENCDGKVYLEMLCHFPGKGEFFSRGIKNPLTGTTDWTMEETPFFLQKGENPDNIKLNLVIEGKGTAWVDDIRLLKGSL
;
A
#
# COMPACT_ATOMS: atom_id res chain seq x y z
N MET A 1 8.74 9.81 84.54
CA MET A 1 7.98 10.33 83.39
C MET A 1 8.92 10.26 82.20
N ARG A 2 8.76 9.29 81.31
CA ARG A 2 9.66 9.03 80.19
C ARG A 2 8.82 9.21 78.89
N ASN A 3 9.16 10.23 78.11
CA ASN A 3 8.53 10.48 76.84
C ASN A 3 9.16 9.59 75.75
N PHE A 4 8.34 8.76 75.10
CA PHE A 4 8.71 8.00 73.92
C PHE A 4 8.22 8.78 72.72
N SER A 5 9.17 9.32 71.93
CA SER A 5 8.89 9.89 70.61
C SER A 5 9.03 8.79 69.53
N ALA A 6 7.93 8.43 68.88
CA ALA A 6 7.92 7.52 67.74
C ALA A 6 8.22 8.29 66.48
N LEU A 7 9.34 7.98 65.83
CA LEU A 7 9.64 8.44 64.45
C LEU A 7 8.92 7.54 63.46
N LEU A 8 7.99 8.13 62.73
CA LEU A 8 7.28 7.50 61.61
C LEU A 8 8.09 7.71 60.32
N GLY A 9 8.80 6.68 59.84
CA GLY A 9 9.53 6.70 58.60
C GLY A 9 8.59 6.50 57.41
N ILE A 10 8.44 7.54 56.59
CA ILE A 10 7.69 7.45 55.32
C ILE A 10 8.63 6.87 54.24
N CYS A 11 8.36 5.63 53.86
CA CYS A 11 9.06 4.96 52.77
C CYS A 11 8.39 5.38 51.44
N LEU A 12 9.05 6.29 50.69
CA LEU A 12 8.59 6.77 49.37
C LEU A 12 9.02 5.76 48.29
N THR A 13 8.14 4.86 47.92
CA THR A 13 8.36 3.93 46.79
C THR A 13 8.15 4.67 45.48
N ALA A 14 9.25 4.97 44.79
CA ALA A 14 9.21 5.51 43.41
C ALA A 14 8.79 4.39 42.45
N VAL A 15 7.58 4.48 41.92
CA VAL A 15 7.11 3.62 40.82
C VAL A 15 7.64 4.17 39.51
N VAL A 16 8.65 3.52 38.97
CA VAL A 16 9.18 3.84 37.64
C VAL A 16 8.24 3.21 36.60
N PHE A 17 7.41 4.04 35.95
CA PHE A 17 6.65 3.62 34.77
C PHE A 17 7.62 3.53 33.59
N LEU A 18 8.04 2.31 33.23
CA LEU A 18 8.65 2.07 31.91
C LEU A 18 7.56 2.23 30.86
N SER A 19 7.48 3.41 30.25
CA SER A 19 6.69 3.64 29.05
C SER A 19 7.40 2.97 27.88
N CYS A 20 6.96 1.79 27.47
CA CYS A 20 7.32 1.20 26.17
C CYS A 20 6.66 2.05 25.07
N SER A 21 7.38 3.06 24.57
CA SER A 21 7.00 3.71 23.33
C SER A 21 7.24 2.71 22.19
N LYS A 22 6.16 2.11 21.65
CA LYS A 22 6.21 1.52 20.32
C LYS A 22 6.61 2.64 19.38
N SER A 23 7.79 2.56 18.75
CA SER A 23 8.16 3.43 17.66
C SER A 23 7.11 3.23 16.54
N THR A 24 6.23 4.21 16.37
CA THR A 24 5.33 4.24 15.22
C THR A 24 6.23 4.36 14.00
N GLU A 25 6.21 3.35 13.13
CA GLU A 25 6.96 3.39 11.88
C GLU A 25 6.51 4.64 11.11
N GLN A 26 7.44 5.55 10.82
CA GLN A 26 7.14 6.75 10.05
C GLN A 26 6.95 6.35 8.59
N VAL A 27 5.71 6.38 8.13
CA VAL A 27 5.34 6.20 6.73
C VAL A 27 5.08 7.57 6.12
N THR A 28 5.71 7.85 4.97
CA THR A 28 5.54 9.09 4.20
C THR A 28 4.84 8.77 2.89
N GLU A 29 3.78 9.50 2.56
CA GLU A 29 3.13 9.41 1.26
C GLU A 29 3.96 10.15 0.21
N LEU A 30 4.35 9.43 -0.85
CA LEU A 30 5.12 9.99 -1.99
C LEU A 30 4.20 10.44 -3.12
N ARG A 31 3.14 9.66 -3.37
CA ARG A 31 2.12 9.93 -4.40
C ARG A 31 0.78 9.39 -3.94
N HIS A 32 -0.29 10.10 -4.33
CA HIS A 32 -1.67 9.71 -4.12
C HIS A 32 -2.48 9.94 -5.40
N PHE A 33 -3.25 8.93 -5.80
CA PHE A 33 -4.13 8.93 -6.96
C PHE A 33 -5.52 8.49 -6.50
N PRO A 34 -6.47 9.44 -6.30
CA PRO A 34 -7.80 9.15 -5.77
C PRO A 34 -8.73 8.40 -6.75
N ILE A 35 -8.40 8.37 -8.06
CA ILE A 35 -9.15 7.65 -9.12
C ILE A 35 -10.58 8.17 -9.37
N ASP A 36 -10.78 9.46 -9.29
CA ASP A 36 -12.09 10.10 -9.57
C ASP A 36 -12.35 10.28 -11.08
N ASN A 37 -11.33 10.11 -11.90
CA ASN A 37 -11.38 10.26 -13.36
C ASN A 37 -10.27 9.44 -14.04
N MET A 38 -10.22 9.46 -15.37
CA MET A 38 -9.25 8.72 -16.18
C MET A 38 -7.88 9.39 -16.29
N GLU A 39 -7.63 10.51 -15.60
CA GLU A 39 -6.38 11.25 -15.72
C GLU A 39 -5.18 10.43 -15.25
N GLY A 40 -4.16 10.33 -16.09
CA GLY A 40 -2.94 9.59 -15.82
C GLY A 40 -3.04 8.07 -15.94
N ILE A 41 -4.23 7.49 -16.09
CA ILE A 41 -4.40 6.06 -16.34
C ILE A 41 -3.85 5.70 -17.73
N ILE A 42 -2.90 4.75 -17.75
CA ILE A 42 -2.19 4.39 -18.99
C ILE A 42 -3.02 3.45 -19.87
N THR A 43 -3.56 2.37 -19.30
CA THR A 43 -4.43 1.44 -20.01
C THR A 43 -5.80 2.07 -20.22
N GLN A 44 -6.28 2.06 -21.51
CA GLN A 44 -7.54 2.67 -21.90
C GLN A 44 -8.58 1.64 -22.38
N SER A 45 -8.20 0.37 -22.46
CA SER A 45 -9.09 -0.71 -22.92
C SER A 45 -9.65 -1.50 -21.74
N ASN A 46 -10.93 -1.81 -21.76
CA ASN A 46 -11.64 -2.58 -20.73
C ASN A 46 -11.64 -1.90 -19.34
N VAL A 47 -11.45 -0.58 -19.31
CA VAL A 47 -11.43 0.25 -18.11
C VAL A 47 -12.40 1.43 -18.27
N GLU A 48 -13.07 1.79 -17.19
CA GLU A 48 -13.99 2.93 -17.14
C GLU A 48 -14.08 3.46 -15.71
N ILE A 49 -14.48 4.73 -15.54
CA ILE A 49 -14.79 5.26 -14.20
C ILE A 49 -16.22 4.84 -13.83
N ASP A 50 -16.33 4.20 -12.68
CA ASP A 50 -17.61 3.87 -12.04
C ASP A 50 -17.89 4.87 -10.91
N SER A 51 -18.78 5.81 -11.16
CA SER A 51 -19.17 6.84 -10.18
C SER A 51 -20.14 6.33 -9.11
N THR A 52 -20.62 5.09 -9.23
CA THR A 52 -21.57 4.48 -8.30
C THR A 52 -20.92 3.52 -7.31
N MET A 53 -19.70 3.09 -7.61
CA MET A 53 -18.91 2.15 -6.82
C MET A 53 -17.57 2.80 -6.46
N SER A 54 -17.32 3.05 -5.17
CA SER A 54 -16.05 3.61 -4.73
C SER A 54 -15.75 3.24 -3.28
N SER A 55 -14.51 3.34 -2.86
CA SER A 55 -14.09 3.13 -1.48
C SER A 55 -14.26 4.38 -0.62
N ASP A 56 -14.24 5.58 -1.23
CA ASP A 56 -14.31 6.88 -0.56
C ASP A 56 -15.58 7.70 -0.89
N GLY A 57 -16.43 7.24 -1.84
CA GLY A 57 -17.69 7.86 -2.24
C GLY A 57 -17.60 8.79 -3.46
N GLN A 58 -16.46 8.82 -4.20
CA GLN A 58 -16.25 9.73 -5.33
C GLN A 58 -16.13 9.06 -6.70
N GLY A 59 -15.81 7.79 -6.74
CA GLY A 59 -15.65 6.99 -7.96
C GLY A 59 -14.52 5.98 -7.80
N SER A 60 -14.35 5.14 -8.80
CA SER A 60 -13.24 4.19 -8.89
C SER A 60 -13.02 3.74 -10.32
N LEU A 61 -11.88 3.13 -10.63
CA LEU A 61 -11.64 2.51 -11.91
C LEU A 61 -12.21 1.09 -11.92
N ARG A 62 -13.22 0.86 -12.77
CA ARG A 62 -13.77 -0.45 -13.07
C ARG A 62 -13.03 -1.09 -14.23
N ILE A 63 -12.63 -2.34 -14.07
CA ILE A 63 -11.93 -3.15 -15.07
C ILE A 63 -12.72 -4.44 -15.28
N SER A 64 -13.18 -4.72 -16.52
CA SER A 64 -13.87 -5.97 -16.85
C SER A 64 -13.12 -6.71 -17.94
N VAL A 65 -12.72 -7.96 -17.68
CA VAL A 65 -11.88 -8.74 -18.57
C VAL A 65 -12.42 -10.18 -18.73
N GLU A 66 -12.22 -10.73 -19.92
CA GLU A 66 -12.57 -12.13 -20.26
C GLU A 66 -11.36 -13.07 -20.23
N GLU A 67 -10.15 -12.52 -20.10
CA GLU A 67 -8.91 -13.27 -20.03
C GLU A 67 -7.88 -12.55 -19.15
N SER A 68 -6.81 -13.24 -18.77
CA SER A 68 -5.76 -12.71 -17.92
C SER A 68 -5.16 -11.43 -18.51
N THR A 69 -5.15 -10.37 -17.73
CA THR A 69 -4.77 -9.03 -18.16
C THR A 69 -3.93 -8.33 -17.11
N THR A 70 -2.92 -7.58 -17.54
CA THR A 70 -2.21 -6.61 -16.72
C THR A 70 -2.63 -5.21 -17.11
N VAL A 71 -3.28 -4.51 -16.20
CA VAL A 71 -3.71 -3.12 -16.35
C VAL A 71 -2.61 -2.21 -15.84
N ARG A 72 -2.00 -1.43 -16.73
CA ARG A 72 -1.02 -0.41 -16.37
C ARG A 72 -1.77 0.82 -15.90
N LEU A 73 -1.63 1.13 -14.61
CA LEU A 73 -2.33 2.26 -13.99
C LEU A 73 -1.49 3.53 -14.09
N PHE A 74 -0.33 3.55 -13.46
CA PHE A 74 0.55 4.72 -13.43
C PHE A 74 2.01 4.34 -13.68
N GLU A 75 2.76 5.32 -14.17
CA GLU A 75 4.20 5.25 -14.33
C GLU A 75 4.83 6.53 -13.78
N LEU A 76 5.83 6.38 -12.92
CA LEU A 76 6.48 7.45 -12.19
C LEU A 76 7.96 7.46 -12.55
N GLY A 77 8.48 8.63 -12.94
CA GLY A 77 9.91 8.86 -13.09
C GLY A 77 10.63 9.05 -11.76
N ASP A 78 11.83 9.60 -11.83
CA ASP A 78 12.72 9.83 -10.70
C ASP A 78 12.01 10.38 -9.45
N ILE A 79 11.89 9.55 -8.42
CA ILE A 79 11.35 9.95 -7.12
C ILE A 79 12.46 10.13 -6.07
N ASP A 80 13.72 9.89 -6.45
CA ASP A 80 14.92 10.01 -5.63
C ASP A 80 14.77 9.31 -4.26
N ILE A 81 14.68 8.00 -4.30
CA ILE A 81 14.46 7.18 -3.11
C ILE A 81 15.40 5.98 -3.08
N GLU A 82 16.17 5.86 -2.02
CA GLU A 82 16.97 4.67 -1.70
C GLU A 82 16.87 4.33 -0.21
N LYS A 83 17.38 3.19 0.20
CA LYS A 83 17.43 2.74 1.60
C LYS A 83 16.08 2.91 2.29
N ALA A 84 15.04 2.34 1.69
CA ALA A 84 13.66 2.50 2.13
C ALA A 84 12.82 1.28 1.76
N ARG A 85 11.74 1.08 2.46
CA ARG A 85 10.63 0.23 2.05
C ARG A 85 9.66 1.09 1.24
N LEU A 86 9.55 0.81 -0.06
CA LEU A 86 8.56 1.39 -0.93
C LEU A 86 7.31 0.51 -0.89
N VAL A 87 6.12 1.08 -0.72
CA VAL A 87 4.87 0.32 -0.64
C VAL A 87 3.89 0.89 -1.66
N TYR A 88 3.45 0.04 -2.58
CA TYR A 88 2.29 0.29 -3.44
C TYR A 88 1.06 -0.24 -2.74
N GLN A 89 0.09 0.64 -2.46
CA GLN A 89 -1.14 0.35 -1.76
C GLN A 89 -2.34 0.84 -2.57
N ALA A 90 -3.46 0.11 -2.53
CA ALA A 90 -4.72 0.52 -3.13
C ALA A 90 -5.90 -0.18 -2.45
N HIS A 91 -7.10 0.39 -2.57
CA HIS A 91 -8.33 -0.33 -2.28
C HIS A 91 -8.77 -1.11 -3.52
N LEU A 92 -9.03 -2.39 -3.35
CA LEU A 92 -9.51 -3.31 -4.38
C LEU A 92 -10.86 -3.91 -3.99
N ARG A 93 -11.72 -4.12 -4.98
CA ARG A 93 -12.95 -4.89 -4.91
C ARG A 93 -13.03 -5.80 -6.12
N THR A 94 -13.62 -6.99 -5.99
CA THR A 94 -13.77 -7.93 -7.11
C THR A 94 -15.18 -8.46 -7.21
N GLU A 95 -15.59 -8.85 -8.43
CA GLU A 95 -16.84 -9.52 -8.70
C GLU A 95 -16.63 -10.62 -9.75
N ASN A 96 -17.02 -11.85 -9.40
CA ASN A 96 -16.99 -13.04 -10.26
C ASN A 96 -15.60 -13.29 -10.91
N CYS A 97 -14.50 -12.98 -10.20
CA CYS A 97 -13.17 -13.28 -10.66
C CYS A 97 -12.84 -14.76 -10.48
N ASP A 98 -12.60 -15.49 -11.57
CA ASP A 98 -12.28 -16.92 -11.54
C ASP A 98 -10.81 -17.22 -11.28
N GLY A 99 -9.96 -16.19 -11.27
CA GLY A 99 -8.53 -16.26 -10.93
C GLY A 99 -8.16 -15.28 -9.81
N LYS A 100 -6.90 -14.85 -9.81
CA LYS A 100 -6.34 -13.97 -8.78
C LYS A 100 -6.32 -12.52 -9.25
N VAL A 101 -6.58 -11.60 -8.33
CA VAL A 101 -6.42 -10.15 -8.53
C VAL A 101 -5.43 -9.64 -7.50
N TYR A 102 -4.39 -8.94 -7.93
CA TYR A 102 -3.34 -8.42 -7.07
C TYR A 102 -2.61 -7.20 -7.65
N LEU A 103 -1.99 -6.43 -6.78
CA LEU A 103 -1.12 -5.32 -7.15
C LEU A 103 0.26 -5.81 -7.59
N GLU A 104 0.81 -5.20 -8.64
CA GLU A 104 2.18 -5.41 -9.09
C GLU A 104 2.90 -4.07 -9.20
N MET A 105 4.07 -3.98 -8.60
CA MET A 105 4.98 -2.84 -8.74
C MET A 105 6.24 -3.29 -9.45
N LEU A 106 6.64 -2.58 -10.51
CA LEU A 106 7.90 -2.79 -11.21
C LEU A 106 8.81 -1.59 -10.95
N CYS A 107 10.05 -1.85 -10.57
CA CYS A 107 11.07 -0.84 -10.35
C CYS A 107 12.22 -1.08 -11.34
N HIS A 108 12.49 -0.11 -12.20
CA HIS A 108 13.64 -0.13 -13.11
C HIS A 108 14.84 0.55 -12.47
N PHE A 109 16.01 -0.04 -12.62
CA PHE A 109 17.27 0.48 -12.11
C PHE A 109 18.28 0.64 -13.24
N PRO A 110 18.91 1.81 -13.42
CA PRO A 110 19.92 2.03 -14.45
C PRO A 110 21.03 0.97 -14.43
N GLY A 111 21.21 0.33 -15.59
CA GLY A 111 22.25 -0.71 -15.75
C GLY A 111 21.97 -2.06 -15.09
N LYS A 112 20.88 -2.22 -14.34
CA LYS A 112 20.49 -3.49 -13.69
C LYS A 112 19.19 -4.08 -14.28
N GLY A 113 18.33 -3.26 -14.92
CA GLY A 113 17.06 -3.68 -15.48
C GLY A 113 15.87 -3.50 -14.53
N GLU A 114 14.77 -4.21 -14.83
CA GLU A 114 13.50 -4.08 -14.13
C GLU A 114 13.26 -5.26 -13.17
N PHE A 115 12.82 -4.96 -11.97
CA PHE A 115 12.50 -5.93 -10.92
C PHE A 115 11.07 -5.68 -10.43
N PHE A 116 10.42 -6.73 -9.91
CA PHE A 116 9.02 -6.64 -9.50
C PHE A 116 8.79 -6.97 -8.02
N SER A 117 7.71 -6.45 -7.50
CA SER A 117 7.03 -6.92 -6.30
C SER A 117 5.56 -7.17 -6.60
N ARG A 118 5.00 -8.27 -6.09
CA ARG A 118 3.63 -8.72 -6.36
C ARG A 118 2.90 -9.11 -5.09
N GLY A 119 1.66 -8.64 -4.93
CA GLY A 119 0.79 -8.95 -3.81
C GLY A 119 0.20 -10.38 -3.86
N ILE A 120 0.98 -11.40 -4.23
CA ILE A 120 0.49 -12.78 -4.47
C ILE A 120 0.34 -13.64 -3.22
N LYS A 121 0.71 -13.13 -2.04
CA LYS A 121 0.55 -13.90 -0.79
C LYS A 121 -0.92 -14.02 -0.38
N ASN A 122 -1.68 -12.95 -0.57
CA ASN A 122 -3.11 -12.89 -0.26
C ASN A 122 -3.88 -12.24 -1.41
N PRO A 123 -3.90 -12.84 -2.62
CA PRO A 123 -4.61 -12.26 -3.75
C PRO A 123 -6.12 -12.33 -3.53
N LEU A 124 -6.87 -11.36 -4.06
CA LEU A 124 -8.32 -11.44 -4.08
C LEU A 124 -8.77 -12.47 -5.13
N THR A 125 -9.87 -13.18 -4.84
CA THR A 125 -10.49 -14.15 -5.73
C THR A 125 -12.00 -14.13 -5.58
N GLY A 126 -12.75 -14.51 -6.61
CA GLY A 126 -14.21 -14.55 -6.56
C GLY A 126 -14.83 -13.16 -6.46
N THR A 127 -15.72 -12.99 -5.49
CA THR A 127 -16.38 -11.70 -5.19
C THR A 127 -15.99 -11.26 -3.78
N THR A 128 -15.42 -10.05 -3.67
CA THR A 128 -14.97 -9.47 -2.40
C THR A 128 -15.51 -8.05 -2.26
N ASP A 129 -15.71 -7.61 -1.03
CA ASP A 129 -15.91 -6.20 -0.74
C ASP A 129 -14.57 -5.43 -0.80
N TRP A 130 -14.64 -4.09 -0.66
CA TRP A 130 -13.45 -3.24 -0.62
C TRP A 130 -12.45 -3.70 0.43
N THR A 131 -11.24 -4.00 -0.03
CA THR A 131 -10.13 -4.48 0.77
C THR A 131 -8.89 -3.66 0.42
N MET A 132 -8.17 -3.20 1.44
CA MET A 132 -6.89 -2.56 1.23
C MET A 132 -5.82 -3.61 0.97
N GLU A 133 -5.19 -3.53 -0.20
CA GLU A 133 -4.11 -4.41 -0.63
C GLU A 133 -2.81 -3.64 -0.75
N GLU A 134 -1.68 -4.31 -0.53
CA GLU A 134 -0.37 -3.70 -0.65
C GLU A 134 0.69 -4.67 -1.17
N THR A 135 1.73 -4.13 -1.81
CA THR A 135 2.94 -4.86 -2.15
C THR A 135 4.19 -4.02 -1.85
N PRO A 136 5.12 -4.51 -0.99
CA PRO A 136 6.32 -3.78 -0.64
C PRO A 136 7.48 -4.11 -1.58
N PHE A 137 8.34 -3.12 -1.85
CA PHE A 137 9.64 -3.27 -2.50
C PHE A 137 10.75 -2.71 -1.58
N PHE A 138 11.80 -3.48 -1.32
CA PHE A 138 12.86 -3.11 -0.39
C PHE A 138 14.08 -2.58 -1.16
N LEU A 139 14.32 -1.28 -1.05
CA LEU A 139 15.42 -0.57 -1.70
C LEU A 139 16.63 -0.48 -0.77
N GLN A 140 17.74 -1.08 -1.17
CA GLN A 140 19.00 -0.97 -0.42
C GLN A 140 19.70 0.36 -0.71
N LYS A 141 20.81 0.63 0.00
CA LYS A 141 21.66 1.79 -0.31
C LYS A 141 22.22 1.68 -1.73
N GLY A 142 22.10 2.76 -2.52
CA GLY A 142 22.49 2.78 -3.93
C GLY A 142 21.48 2.14 -4.88
N GLU A 143 20.30 1.76 -4.40
CA GLU A 143 19.18 1.27 -5.21
C GLU A 143 18.12 2.36 -5.31
N ASN A 144 18.34 3.30 -6.25
CA ASN A 144 17.39 4.35 -6.59
C ASN A 144 16.77 4.02 -7.95
N PRO A 145 15.47 3.65 -8.01
CA PRO A 145 14.81 3.38 -9.29
C PRO A 145 14.58 4.68 -10.06
N ASP A 146 14.88 4.69 -11.36
CA ASP A 146 14.58 5.78 -12.28
C ASP A 146 13.19 5.71 -12.87
N ASN A 147 12.51 4.55 -12.75
CA ASN A 147 11.15 4.36 -13.20
C ASN A 147 10.42 3.35 -12.30
N ILE A 148 9.18 3.66 -11.93
CA ILE A 148 8.29 2.80 -11.15
C ILE A 148 6.96 2.70 -11.87
N LYS A 149 6.51 1.45 -12.13
CA LYS A 149 5.20 1.17 -12.73
C LYS A 149 4.28 0.55 -11.69
N LEU A 150 3.06 1.06 -11.62
CA LEU A 150 2.01 0.56 -10.74
C LEU A 150 0.94 -0.12 -11.60
N ASN A 151 0.78 -1.41 -11.42
CA ASN A 151 -0.11 -2.26 -12.21
C ASN A 151 -1.15 -2.95 -11.31
N LEU A 152 -2.30 -3.27 -11.90
CA LEU A 152 -3.24 -4.26 -11.38
C LEU A 152 -3.19 -5.48 -12.30
N VAL A 153 -3.01 -6.66 -11.71
CA VAL A 153 -3.03 -7.93 -12.45
C VAL A 153 -4.32 -8.68 -12.14
N ILE A 154 -5.02 -9.10 -13.18
CA ILE A 154 -6.20 -9.96 -13.10
C ILE A 154 -5.87 -11.24 -13.86
N GLU A 155 -5.74 -12.36 -13.15
CA GLU A 155 -5.60 -13.68 -13.75
C GLU A 155 -6.99 -14.23 -14.05
N GLY A 156 -7.23 -14.74 -15.28
CA GLY A 156 -8.53 -15.24 -15.72
C GLY A 156 -9.52 -14.12 -16.08
N LYS A 157 -10.82 -14.34 -15.88
CA LYS A 157 -11.89 -13.38 -16.18
C LYS A 157 -12.57 -12.87 -14.92
N GLY A 158 -13.25 -11.73 -15.04
CA GLY A 158 -14.04 -11.13 -13.98
C GLY A 158 -14.03 -9.61 -14.04
N THR A 159 -14.54 -9.01 -12.99
CA THR A 159 -14.54 -7.54 -12.81
C THR A 159 -13.81 -7.19 -11.53
N ALA A 160 -12.93 -6.21 -11.62
CA ALA A 160 -12.25 -5.62 -10.47
C ALA A 160 -12.47 -4.10 -10.46
N TRP A 161 -12.48 -3.52 -9.26
CA TRP A 161 -12.41 -2.08 -9.05
C TRP A 161 -11.14 -1.77 -8.28
N VAL A 162 -10.48 -0.66 -8.64
CA VAL A 162 -9.34 -0.11 -7.91
C VAL A 162 -9.58 1.35 -7.61
N ASP A 163 -9.19 1.75 -6.39
CA ASP A 163 -9.43 3.08 -5.86
C ASP A 163 -8.35 3.46 -4.84
N ASP A 164 -8.21 4.76 -4.54
CA ASP A 164 -7.32 5.31 -3.51
C ASP A 164 -5.89 4.74 -3.58
N ILE A 165 -5.27 4.84 -4.77
CA ILE A 165 -3.91 4.33 -5.01
C ILE A 165 -2.88 5.23 -4.35
N ARG A 166 -1.95 4.62 -3.60
CA ARG A 166 -0.88 5.31 -2.89
C ARG A 166 0.48 4.66 -3.13
N LEU A 167 1.50 5.50 -3.26
CA LEU A 167 2.89 5.09 -3.17
C LEU A 167 3.47 5.67 -1.88
N LEU A 168 3.90 4.79 -0.98
CA LEU A 168 4.33 5.15 0.36
C LEU A 168 5.81 4.78 0.56
N LYS A 169 6.49 5.54 1.42
CA LYS A 169 7.85 5.29 1.90
C LYS A 169 7.84 4.98 3.39
N GLY A 170 8.39 3.84 3.77
CA GLY A 170 8.66 3.46 5.15
C GLY A 170 10.15 3.22 5.39
N SER A 171 10.53 2.96 6.64
CA SER A 171 11.87 2.49 7.00
C SER A 171 12.10 1.05 6.47
N LEU A 172 13.37 0.66 6.30
CA LEU A 172 13.78 -0.73 6.03
C LEU A 172 13.62 -1.60 7.28
#